data_d3e733e0a2534fcd584c2d9180b67d92
#
_entry.id   d3e733e0a2534fcd584c2d9180b67d92
#
_cell.length_a   1.000
_cell.length_b   1.000
_cell.length_c   1.000
_cell.angle_alpha   90.00
_cell.angle_beta   90.00
_cell.angle_gamma   90.00
#
_symmetry.space_group_name_H-M   'P 1'
#
loop_
_entity.id
_entity.type
_entity.pdbx_description
1 polymer ?
#
loop_
_entity_poly.entity_id
_entity_poly.type
_entity_poly.pdbx_seq_one_letter_code
_entity_poly.pdbx_strand_id
1 'polypeptide(L)' 'MLDKGYQVEWKGQEYLVFHGDPFDRGSADSYYGRGRFPHKGGVGGASGPRIDKLTDREVAEYHAGYDYNEAMGDKKDWG' A
#
# COMPACT_ATOMS: atom_id res chain seq x y z
N MET A 1 -11.28 -16.69 1.47
CA MET A 1 -9.98 -17.03 0.89
C MET A 1 -8.90 -16.21 1.55
N LEU A 2 -7.82 -16.85 1.90
CA LEU A 2 -6.72 -16.15 2.54
C LEU A 2 -5.86 -15.45 1.51
N ASP A 3 -5.45 -14.24 1.84
CA ASP A 3 -4.51 -13.48 1.04
C ASP A 3 -3.11 -14.04 1.26
N LYS A 4 -2.48 -14.51 0.20
CA LYS A 4 -1.15 -15.09 0.29
C LYS A 4 -0.05 -14.04 0.19
N GLY A 5 -0.43 -12.82 -0.11
CA GLY A 5 0.53 -11.78 -0.33
C GLY A 5 1.29 -11.95 -1.63
N TYR A 6 2.19 -11.03 -1.87
CA TYR A 6 3.09 -11.09 -3.01
C TYR A 6 4.36 -10.33 -2.68
N GLN A 7 5.44 -10.63 -3.40
CA GLN A 7 6.72 -9.97 -3.18
C GLN A 7 6.94 -8.88 -4.22
N VAL A 8 7.45 -7.74 -3.76
CA VAL A 8 7.79 -6.62 -4.62
C VAL A 8 9.23 -6.21 -4.30
N GLU A 9 10.03 -6.01 -5.33
CA GLU A 9 11.34 -5.41 -5.17
C GLU A 9 11.28 -3.96 -5.63
N TRP A 10 11.68 -3.04 -4.75
CA TRP A 10 11.64 -1.62 -5.04
C TRP A 10 12.87 -0.94 -4.46
N LYS A 11 13.67 -0.33 -5.33
CA LYS A 11 14.89 0.40 -4.96
C LYS A 11 15.83 -0.45 -4.11
N GLY A 12 16.01 -1.71 -4.50
CA GLY A 12 16.91 -2.63 -3.84
C GLY A 12 16.38 -3.23 -2.54
N GLN A 13 15.12 -2.98 -2.21
CA GLN A 13 14.49 -3.51 -1.01
C GLN A 13 13.35 -4.44 -1.41
N GLU A 14 13.29 -5.60 -0.74
CA GLU A 14 12.19 -6.53 -0.94
C GLU A 14 11.08 -6.29 0.07
N TYR A 15 9.84 -6.32 -0.40
CA TYR A 15 8.66 -6.17 0.45
C TYR A 15 7.76 -7.37 0.24
N LEU A 16 7.29 -7.94 1.34
CA LEU A 16 6.22 -8.93 1.30
C LEU A 16 4.92 -8.20 1.61
N VAL A 17 4.02 -8.18 0.64
CA VAL A 17 2.84 -7.33 0.69
C VAL A 17 1.59 -8.17 0.83
N PHE A 18 0.81 -7.87 1.86
CA PHE A 18 -0.50 -8.49 2.07
C PHE A 18 -1.59 -7.43 1.93
N HIS A 19 -2.79 -7.89 1.66
CA HIS A 19 -3.94 -7.00 1.56
C HIS A 19 -4.12 -6.20 2.85
N GLY A 20 -4.12 -4.89 2.74
CA GLY A 20 -4.25 -4.00 3.90
C GLY A 20 -2.94 -3.56 4.52
N ASP A 21 -1.80 -4.10 4.09
CA ASP A 21 -0.50 -3.66 4.57
C ASP A 21 -0.22 -2.21 4.15
N PRO A 22 0.70 -1.52 4.85
CA PRO A 22 1.03 -0.14 4.46
C PRO A 22 1.43 0.00 3.00
N PHE A 23 2.24 -0.92 2.48
CA PHE A 23 2.63 -0.90 1.07
C PHE A 23 1.41 -1.00 0.16
N ASP A 24 0.51 -1.93 0.45
CA ASP A 24 -0.72 -2.12 -0.31
C ASP A 24 -1.59 -0.86 -0.28
N ARG A 25 -1.72 -0.22 0.88
CA ARG A 25 -2.54 0.99 1.01
C ARG A 25 -1.90 2.18 0.29
N GLY A 26 -0.57 2.28 0.32
CA GLY A 26 0.14 3.31 -0.43
C GLY A 26 -0.07 3.14 -1.92
N SER A 27 0.08 1.94 -2.39
CA SER A 27 -0.14 1.61 -3.81
C SER A 27 -1.59 1.93 -4.22
N ALA A 28 -2.56 1.59 -3.38
CA ALA A 28 -3.96 1.87 -3.67
C ALA A 28 -4.25 3.37 -3.71
N ASP A 29 -3.68 4.13 -2.78
CA ASP A 29 -3.88 5.59 -2.77
C ASP A 29 -3.32 6.23 -4.03
N SER A 30 -2.16 5.77 -4.50
CA SER A 30 -1.62 6.21 -5.78
C SER A 30 -2.54 5.83 -6.94
N TYR A 31 -2.99 4.58 -6.95
CA TYR A 31 -3.87 4.09 -8.02
C TYR A 31 -5.13 4.94 -8.14
N TYR A 32 -5.73 5.30 -7.00
CA TYR A 32 -6.96 6.11 -7.00
C TYR A 32 -6.69 7.62 -7.01
N GLY A 33 -5.44 8.04 -7.01
CA GLY A 33 -5.10 9.46 -7.05
C GLY A 33 -5.43 10.22 -5.78
N ARG A 34 -5.39 9.55 -4.63
CA ARG A 34 -5.84 10.15 -3.37
C ARG A 34 -4.78 10.91 -2.60
N GLY A 35 -3.54 10.89 -2.99
CA GLY A 35 -2.48 11.53 -2.22
C GLY A 35 -1.99 10.64 -1.08
N ARG A 36 -0.99 11.12 -0.34
CA ARG A 36 -0.27 10.34 0.65
C ARG A 36 -0.84 10.52 2.04
N PHE A 37 -1.48 9.48 2.56
CA PHE A 37 -2.02 9.45 3.92
C PHE A 37 -1.65 8.11 4.55
N PRO A 38 -0.46 8.00 5.16
CA PRO A 38 0.02 6.72 5.69
C PRO A 38 -0.97 6.08 6.64
N HIS A 39 -1.34 4.85 6.33
CA HIS A 39 -2.25 4.05 7.13
C HIS A 39 -2.13 2.59 6.73
N LYS A 40 -2.77 1.72 7.49
CA LYS A 40 -2.90 0.30 7.15
C LYS A 40 -4.29 -0.17 7.55
N GLY A 41 -4.70 -1.32 7.00
CA GLY A 41 -6.03 -1.85 7.27
C GLY A 41 -7.12 -1.05 6.57
N GLY A 42 -8.32 -1.13 7.09
CA GLY A 42 -9.45 -0.34 6.59
C GLY A 42 -10.02 -0.82 5.26
N VAL A 43 -9.70 -2.04 4.85
CA VAL A 43 -10.22 -2.60 3.60
C VAL A 43 -11.29 -3.66 3.86
N GLY A 44 -11.79 -3.70 5.07
CA GLY A 44 -12.84 -4.62 5.46
C GLY A 44 -12.36 -6.05 5.61
N GLY A 45 -13.24 -6.93 6.06
CA GLY A 45 -12.91 -8.34 6.18
C GLY A 45 -11.74 -8.58 7.11
N ALA A 46 -10.75 -9.31 6.64
CA ALA A 46 -9.62 -9.75 7.45
C ALA A 46 -8.68 -8.64 7.87
N SER A 47 -8.72 -7.49 7.22
CA SER A 47 -7.78 -6.39 7.51
C SER A 47 -8.15 -5.57 8.73
N GLY A 48 -9.39 -5.66 9.19
CA GLY A 48 -9.85 -4.89 10.32
C GLY A 48 -9.96 -3.40 10.06
N PRO A 49 -10.05 -2.57 11.11
CA PRO A 49 -10.25 -1.14 10.96
C PRO A 49 -8.98 -0.45 10.43
N ARG A 50 -9.18 0.74 9.89
CA ARG A 50 -8.07 1.59 9.44
C ARG A 50 -7.26 2.04 10.66
N ILE A 51 -5.94 1.93 10.54
CA ILE A 51 -5.02 2.35 11.58
C ILE A 51 -4.09 3.40 11.01
N ASP A 52 -4.10 4.60 11.60
CA ASP A 52 -3.27 5.71 11.15
C ASP A 52 -1.98 5.82 11.94
N LYS A 53 -1.88 5.19 13.10
CA LYS A 53 -0.65 5.19 13.88
C LYS A 53 0.27 4.08 13.40
N LEU A 54 1.33 4.47 12.74
CA LEU A 54 2.27 3.53 12.13
C LEU A 54 3.65 3.71 12.74
N THR A 55 4.42 2.61 12.75
CA THR A 55 5.85 2.70 13.05
C THR A 55 6.56 3.39 11.90
N ASP A 56 7.79 3.85 12.15
CA ASP A 56 8.59 4.47 11.09
C ASP A 56 8.77 3.53 9.90
N ARG A 57 8.96 2.25 10.17
CA ARG A 57 9.08 1.25 9.11
C ARG A 57 7.78 1.15 8.30
N GLU A 58 6.64 1.15 8.98
CA GLU A 58 5.35 1.08 8.29
C GLU A 58 5.09 2.31 7.44
N VAL A 59 5.47 3.49 7.93
CA VAL A 59 5.37 4.72 7.14
C VAL A 59 6.24 4.61 5.89
N ALA A 60 7.46 4.10 6.04
CA ALA A 60 8.35 3.91 4.90
C ALA A 60 7.77 2.91 3.90
N GLU A 61 7.14 1.85 4.39
CA GLU A 61 6.49 0.86 3.52
C GLU A 61 5.32 1.49 2.75
N TYR A 62 4.55 2.34 3.40
CA TYR A 62 3.46 3.04 2.73
C TYR A 62 3.99 3.90 1.58
N HIS A 63 5.01 4.70 1.85
CA HIS A 63 5.59 5.56 0.82
C HIS A 63 6.22 4.74 -0.30
N ALA A 64 6.85 3.62 0.03
CA ALA A 64 7.41 2.73 -0.99
C ALA A 64 6.31 2.20 -1.92
N GLY A 65 5.18 1.79 -1.37
CA GLY A 65 4.06 1.32 -2.17
C GLY A 65 3.49 2.40 -3.06
N TYR A 66 3.34 3.61 -2.51
CA TYR A 66 2.87 4.75 -3.27
C TYR A 66 3.82 5.05 -4.43
N ASP A 67 5.12 5.16 -4.14
CA ASP A 67 6.12 5.47 -5.16
C ASP A 67 6.22 4.37 -6.21
N TYR A 68 6.13 3.11 -5.79
CA TYR A 68 6.16 1.99 -6.70
C TYR A 68 5.02 2.10 -7.72
N ASN A 69 3.81 2.36 -7.25
CA ASN A 69 2.66 2.49 -8.15
C ASN A 69 2.77 3.73 -9.04
N GLU A 70 3.32 4.84 -8.51
CA GLU A 70 3.57 6.03 -9.31
C GLU A 70 4.54 5.73 -10.45
N ALA A 71 5.60 4.99 -10.15
CA ALA A 71 6.61 4.63 -11.15
C ALA A 71 6.03 3.68 -12.21
N MET A 72 5.15 2.79 -11.82
CA MET A 72 4.48 1.87 -12.74
C MET A 72 3.44 2.59 -13.61
N GLY A 73 2.99 3.75 -13.17
CA GLY A 73 2.00 4.52 -13.92
C GLY A 73 0.61 3.90 -13.92
N ASP A 74 0.34 2.99 -12.99
CA ASP A 74 -0.95 2.31 -12.92
C ASP A 74 -1.93 3.18 -12.16
N LYS A 75 -2.85 3.80 -12.87
CA LYS A 75 -3.82 4.72 -12.28
C LYS A 75 -5.21 4.35 -12.69
N LYS A 76 -6.16 4.61 -11.79
CA LYS A 76 -7.55 4.46 -12.14
C LYS A 76 -7.93 5.47 -13.20
N ASP A 77 -8.65 5.01 -14.21
CA ASP A 77 -9.14 5.88 -15.26
C ASP A 77 -10.45 6.54 -14.79
N TRP A 78 -10.39 7.83 -14.62
CA TRP A 78 -11.55 8.60 -14.17
C TRP A 78 -12.36 9.19 -15.33
N GLY A 79 -11.81 9.12 -16.50
CA GLY A 79 -12.41 9.72 -17.67
C GLY A 79 -13.03 8.77 -18.60
#